data_a17163953b8465bfdb515b68565db9e5
#
_entry.id   a17163953b8465bfdb515b68565db9e5
#
_cell.length_a   1.000
_cell.length_b   1.000
_cell.length_c   1.000
_cell.angle_alpha   90.00
_cell.angle_beta   90.00
_cell.angle_gamma   90.00
#
_symmetry.space_group_name_H-M   'P 1'
#
loop_
_entity.id
_entity.type
_entity.pdbx_description
1 polymer ?
#
loop_
_entity_poly.entity_id
_entity_poly.type
_entity_poly.pdbx_seq_one_letter_code
_entity_poly.pdbx_strand_id
1 'polypeptide(L)'
;DDRVTGFVFKIQANMDPKHRDRVGFFRVVSGRFKRGMTLKSAIGKSLNVHNPLMFMAQEREIADEAFPGDVIGIPSHGGLRVGDSLSENGDVSFKGIPNFAPEILKRVRVRDPLKQKHLRKALESLGEEGVTQVFKPVHGGDLVVGAVGQLQFEVLDERMKAEYGLDV
;
A
#
# COMPACT_ATOMS: atom_id res chain seq x y z
N ASP A 1 -13.97 7.12 -21.37
CA ASP A 1 -12.62 7.70 -21.39
C ASP A 1 -11.68 6.66 -22.00
N ASP A 2 -10.97 7.04 -23.04
CA ASP A 2 -10.03 6.13 -23.71
C ASP A 2 -8.68 6.02 -22.96
N ARG A 3 -8.49 6.89 -21.97
CA ARG A 3 -7.30 6.91 -21.13
C ARG A 3 -7.38 5.84 -20.06
N VAL A 4 -6.23 5.29 -19.71
CA VAL A 4 -6.13 4.36 -18.60
C VAL A 4 -6.37 5.09 -17.28
N THR A 5 -7.38 4.64 -16.56
CA THR A 5 -7.68 5.07 -15.20
C THR A 5 -7.96 3.86 -14.33
N GLY A 6 -7.72 3.98 -13.04
CA GLY A 6 -8.02 2.93 -12.09
C GLY A 6 -7.63 3.29 -10.66
N PHE A 7 -7.76 2.36 -9.78
CA PHE A 7 -7.47 2.56 -8.35
C PHE A 7 -6.83 1.33 -7.71
N VAL A 8 -6.02 1.59 -6.69
CA VAL A 8 -5.40 0.57 -5.85
C VAL A 8 -6.33 0.25 -4.69
N PHE A 9 -6.81 -1.00 -4.61
CA PHE A 9 -7.74 -1.40 -3.57
C PHE A 9 -7.13 -2.32 -2.50
N LYS A 10 -5.93 -2.85 -2.77
CA LYS A 10 -5.21 -3.72 -1.85
C LYS A 10 -3.71 -3.59 -2.08
N ILE A 11 -2.92 -3.68 -1.02
CA ILE A 11 -1.47 -3.83 -1.08
C ILE A 11 -1.10 -5.06 -0.26
N GLN A 12 -0.28 -5.93 -0.85
CA GLN A 12 0.23 -7.13 -0.21
C GLN A 12 1.76 -7.07 -0.18
N ALA A 13 2.35 -7.30 1.00
CA ALA A 13 3.78 -7.48 1.12
C ALA A 13 4.22 -8.79 0.48
N ASN A 14 5.42 -8.80 -0.11
CA ASN A 14 6.02 -10.04 -0.55
C ASN A 14 6.39 -10.88 0.68
N MET A 15 5.99 -12.14 0.67
CA MET A 15 6.26 -13.09 1.77
C MET A 15 7.74 -13.52 1.85
N ASP A 16 8.55 -13.22 0.82
CA ASP A 16 9.99 -13.51 0.84
C ASP A 16 10.74 -12.44 1.65
N PRO A 17 11.41 -12.82 2.77
CA PRO A 17 12.18 -11.87 3.59
C PRO A 17 13.33 -11.18 2.84
N LYS A 18 13.79 -11.77 1.74
CA LYS A 18 14.87 -11.23 0.91
C LYS A 18 14.39 -10.16 -0.08
N HIS A 19 13.10 -10.15 -0.38
CA HIS A 19 12.48 -9.20 -1.29
C HIS A 19 11.44 -8.38 -0.52
N ARG A 20 11.80 -7.14 -0.20
CA ARG A 20 10.89 -6.19 0.48
C ARG A 20 9.92 -5.50 -0.50
N ASP A 21 9.64 -6.16 -1.61
CA ASP A 21 8.73 -5.65 -2.61
C ASP A 21 7.29 -5.81 -2.12
N ARG A 22 6.47 -4.86 -2.49
CA ARG A 22 5.03 -4.91 -2.31
C ARG A 22 4.36 -4.98 -3.66
N VAL A 23 3.18 -5.57 -3.68
CA VAL A 23 2.34 -5.62 -4.87
C VAL A 23 1.06 -4.85 -4.57
N GLY A 24 0.84 -3.78 -5.31
CA GLY A 24 -0.42 -3.06 -5.33
C GLY A 24 -1.39 -3.71 -6.31
N PHE A 25 -2.59 -4.01 -5.83
CA PHE A 25 -3.67 -4.54 -6.68
C PHE A 25 -4.42 -3.35 -7.28
N PHE A 26 -4.23 -3.16 -8.57
CA PHE A 26 -4.80 -2.08 -9.35
C PHE A 26 -5.93 -2.58 -10.23
N ARG A 27 -7.13 -2.02 -10.05
CA ARG A 27 -8.26 -2.30 -10.92
C ARG A 27 -8.34 -1.28 -12.02
N VAL A 28 -8.29 -1.74 -13.25
CA VAL A 28 -8.49 -0.90 -14.43
C VAL A 28 -9.96 -0.55 -14.56
N VAL A 29 -10.28 0.74 -14.64
CA VAL A 29 -11.64 1.25 -14.78
C VAL A 29 -11.92 1.69 -16.20
N SER A 30 -10.95 2.32 -16.87
CA SER A 30 -11.08 2.74 -18.27
C SER A 30 -9.75 2.58 -19.01
N GLY A 31 -9.84 2.61 -20.33
CA GLY A 31 -8.69 2.56 -21.22
C GLY A 31 -8.09 1.17 -21.37
N ARG A 32 -6.98 1.09 -22.07
CA ARG A 32 -6.22 -0.13 -22.31
C ARG A 32 -4.83 0.04 -21.71
N PHE A 33 -4.60 -0.61 -20.58
CA PHE A 33 -3.28 -0.64 -19.97
C PHE A 33 -2.30 -1.43 -20.84
N LYS A 34 -1.09 -0.91 -20.99
CA LYS A 34 0.01 -1.60 -21.65
C LYS A 34 1.23 -1.61 -20.74
N ARG A 35 1.94 -2.72 -20.73
CA ARG A 35 3.20 -2.86 -20.03
C ARG A 35 4.17 -1.73 -20.42
N GLY A 36 4.83 -1.15 -19.41
CA GLY A 36 5.73 -0.02 -19.58
C GLY A 36 5.08 1.35 -19.54
N MET A 37 3.73 1.41 -19.44
CA MET A 37 3.05 2.70 -19.26
C MET A 37 3.46 3.38 -17.96
N THR A 38 3.49 4.70 -18.01
CA THR A 38 3.62 5.53 -16.81
C THR A 38 2.23 5.99 -16.37
N LEU A 39 1.89 5.66 -15.13
CA LEU A 39 0.68 6.14 -14.49
C LEU A 39 1.03 7.20 -13.45
N LYS A 40 0.15 8.17 -13.26
CA LYS A 40 0.29 9.25 -12.29
C LYS A 40 -0.80 9.17 -11.25
N SER A 41 -0.43 9.37 -10.00
CA SER A 41 -1.40 9.52 -8.92
C SER A 41 -2.01 10.91 -8.91
N ALA A 42 -3.19 11.04 -8.30
CA ALA A 42 -3.86 12.32 -8.12
C ALA A 42 -3.03 13.36 -7.33
N ILE A 43 -2.03 12.91 -6.58
CA ILE A 43 -1.07 13.78 -5.87
C ILE A 43 0.21 14.07 -6.66
N GLY A 44 0.24 13.72 -7.95
CA GLY A 44 1.34 14.04 -8.87
C GLY A 44 2.53 13.08 -8.86
N LYS A 45 2.48 11.96 -8.12
CA LYS A 45 3.53 10.93 -8.19
C LYS A 45 3.41 10.15 -9.50
N SER A 46 4.52 9.95 -10.17
CA SER A 46 4.60 9.11 -11.38
C SER A 46 5.12 7.73 -11.04
N LEU A 47 4.49 6.72 -11.63
CA LEU A 47 4.85 5.32 -11.48
C LEU A 47 4.99 4.68 -12.86
N ASN A 48 6.16 4.16 -13.17
CA ASN A 48 6.37 3.39 -14.39
C ASN A 48 6.11 1.90 -14.09
N VAL A 49 5.20 1.30 -14.86
CA VAL A 49 4.75 -0.08 -14.63
C VAL A 49 5.44 -1.01 -15.62
N HIS A 50 6.66 -1.46 -15.28
CA HIS A 50 7.47 -2.33 -16.13
C HIS A 50 7.07 -3.80 -16.09
N ASN A 51 6.73 -4.31 -14.91
CA ASN A 51 6.46 -5.72 -14.68
C ASN A 51 5.09 -5.92 -14.01
N PRO A 52 3.99 -5.55 -14.67
CA PRO A 52 2.67 -5.81 -14.12
C PRO A 52 2.39 -7.32 -14.07
N LEU A 53 1.77 -7.76 -12.99
CA LEU A 53 1.38 -9.14 -12.79
C LEU A 53 -0.12 -9.30 -13.02
N MET A 54 -0.52 -10.27 -13.84
CA MET A 54 -1.91 -10.67 -13.93
C MET A 54 -2.18 -11.82 -12.97
N PHE A 55 -3.24 -11.69 -12.17
CA PHE A 55 -3.65 -12.75 -11.27
C PHE A 55 -4.66 -13.66 -11.97
N MET A 56 -4.18 -14.75 -12.52
CA MET A 56 -4.98 -15.93 -12.85
C MET A 56 -4.97 -16.87 -11.65
N ALA A 57 -6.01 -17.68 -11.48
CA ALA A 57 -6.37 -18.36 -10.22
C ALA A 57 -5.27 -19.13 -9.46
N GLN A 58 -4.12 -19.41 -10.02
CA GLN A 58 -2.98 -20.07 -9.35
C GLN A 58 -1.58 -19.65 -9.83
N GLU A 59 -1.45 -18.88 -10.90
CA GLU A 59 -0.14 -18.50 -11.45
C GLU A 59 -0.04 -16.98 -11.64
N ARG A 60 1.12 -16.44 -11.33
CA ARG A 60 1.44 -15.03 -11.57
C ARG A 60 2.11 -14.93 -12.94
N GLU A 61 1.38 -14.46 -13.92
CA GLU A 61 1.93 -14.19 -15.24
C GLU A 61 2.20 -12.69 -15.42
N ILE A 62 3.21 -12.36 -16.21
CA ILE A 62 3.48 -10.98 -16.60
C ILE A 62 2.40 -10.56 -17.60
N ALA A 63 1.67 -9.49 -17.26
CA ALA A 63 0.63 -8.96 -18.11
C ALA A 63 1.20 -7.93 -19.09
N ASP A 64 1.04 -8.16 -20.39
CA ASP A 64 1.38 -7.16 -21.42
C ASP A 64 0.29 -6.09 -21.57
N GLU A 65 -0.96 -6.49 -21.40
CA GLU A 65 -2.14 -5.63 -21.54
C GLU A 65 -3.22 -5.97 -20.51
N ALA A 66 -3.99 -4.96 -20.15
CA ALA A 66 -5.18 -5.12 -19.30
C ALA A 66 -6.29 -4.18 -19.74
N PHE A 67 -7.51 -4.66 -19.58
CA PHE A 67 -8.73 -3.98 -20.03
C PHE A 67 -9.59 -3.56 -18.83
N PRO A 68 -10.57 -2.67 -19.02
CA PRO A 68 -11.50 -2.29 -17.95
C PRO A 68 -12.14 -3.50 -17.27
N GLY A 69 -12.07 -3.53 -15.95
CA GLY A 69 -12.50 -4.65 -15.11
C GLY A 69 -11.39 -5.62 -14.71
N ASP A 70 -10.26 -5.62 -15.42
CA ASP A 70 -9.12 -6.44 -15.04
C ASP A 70 -8.42 -5.89 -13.80
N VAL A 71 -7.80 -6.80 -13.06
CA VAL A 71 -6.94 -6.48 -11.91
C VAL A 71 -5.52 -6.89 -12.23
N ILE A 72 -4.60 -5.94 -12.13
CA ILE A 72 -3.17 -6.20 -12.27
C ILE A 72 -2.44 -5.94 -10.95
N GLY A 73 -1.38 -6.70 -10.72
CA GLY A 73 -0.44 -6.45 -9.64
C GLY A 73 0.65 -5.50 -10.09
N ILE A 74 0.85 -4.42 -9.38
CA ILE A 74 1.93 -3.47 -9.65
C ILE A 74 2.99 -3.64 -8.57
N PRO A 75 4.17 -4.23 -8.89
CA PRO A 75 5.28 -4.29 -7.95
C PRO A 75 5.76 -2.87 -7.60
N SER A 76 5.94 -2.61 -6.33
CA SER A 76 6.35 -1.31 -5.81
C SER A 76 7.28 -1.45 -4.61
N HIS A 77 8.29 -0.61 -4.54
CA HIS A 77 9.20 -0.50 -3.38
C HIS A 77 8.72 0.52 -2.33
N GLY A 78 7.45 0.84 -2.34
CA GLY A 78 6.82 1.91 -1.59
C GLY A 78 6.37 3.04 -2.52
N GLY A 79 5.37 3.80 -2.10
CA GLY A 79 4.80 4.90 -2.89
C GLY A 79 3.40 4.64 -3.42
N LEU A 80 2.93 3.40 -3.42
CA LEU A 80 1.52 3.07 -3.60
C LEU A 80 0.84 2.90 -2.24
N ARG A 81 -0.39 3.37 -2.16
CA ARG A 81 -1.27 3.21 -0.99
C ARG A 81 -2.62 2.69 -1.42
N VAL A 82 -3.29 1.97 -0.51
CA VAL A 82 -4.69 1.60 -0.71
C VAL A 82 -5.51 2.87 -0.87
N GLY A 83 -6.33 2.93 -1.90
CA GLY A 83 -7.14 4.10 -2.23
C GLY A 83 -6.50 5.05 -3.24
N ASP A 84 -5.25 4.84 -3.65
CA ASP A 84 -4.62 5.64 -4.69
C ASP A 84 -5.38 5.49 -6.01
N SER A 85 -5.72 6.64 -6.59
CA SER A 85 -6.22 6.72 -7.96
C SER A 85 -5.06 6.99 -8.89
N LEU A 86 -4.96 6.18 -9.93
CA LEU A 86 -3.92 6.30 -10.95
C LEU A 86 -4.55 6.53 -12.32
N SER A 87 -3.92 7.39 -13.10
CA SER A 87 -4.32 7.66 -14.49
C SER A 87 -3.11 8.06 -15.33
N GLU A 88 -3.25 8.08 -16.65
CA GLU A 88 -2.16 8.54 -17.54
C GLU A 88 -1.76 9.98 -17.23
N ASN A 89 -2.70 10.84 -16.86
CA ASN A 89 -2.47 12.26 -16.63
C ASN A 89 -2.42 12.68 -15.15
N GLY A 90 -2.87 11.82 -14.24
CA GLY A 90 -2.95 12.14 -12.82
C GLY A 90 -4.15 13.03 -12.41
N ASP A 91 -5.12 13.16 -13.29
CA ASP A 91 -6.26 14.07 -13.15
C ASP A 91 -7.55 13.40 -12.65
N VAL A 92 -7.48 12.11 -12.32
CA VAL A 92 -8.63 11.32 -11.88
C VAL A 92 -8.50 10.94 -10.42
N SER A 93 -9.57 11.10 -9.66
CA SER A 93 -9.69 10.66 -8.28
C SER A 93 -10.99 9.86 -8.10
N PHE A 94 -10.85 8.60 -7.76
CA PHE A 94 -11.97 7.75 -7.42
C PHE A 94 -12.40 7.98 -5.97
N LYS A 95 -13.68 8.24 -5.77
CA LYS A 95 -14.29 8.39 -4.45
C LYS A 95 -14.99 7.09 -4.05
N GLY A 96 -15.11 6.85 -2.74
CA GLY A 96 -15.89 5.72 -2.22
C GLY A 96 -15.09 4.45 -1.94
N ILE A 97 -13.76 4.47 -2.06
CA ILE A 97 -12.93 3.45 -1.43
C ILE A 97 -13.02 3.73 0.07
N PRO A 98 -13.59 2.81 0.87
CA PRO A 98 -13.87 3.11 2.27
C PRO A 98 -12.57 3.34 3.03
N ASN A 99 -12.40 4.56 3.50
CA ASN A 99 -11.37 4.93 4.45
C ASN A 99 -12.06 5.02 5.81
N PHE A 100 -12.04 3.93 6.57
CA PHE A 100 -12.63 3.92 7.89
C PHE A 100 -11.80 4.79 8.83
N ALA A 101 -12.45 5.73 9.50
CA ALA A 101 -11.81 6.46 10.57
C ALA A 101 -11.43 5.49 11.70
N PRO A 102 -10.24 5.60 12.29
CA PRO A 102 -9.85 4.72 13.38
C PRO A 102 -10.70 5.03 14.63
N GLU A 103 -11.24 3.99 15.25
CA GLU A 103 -11.99 4.12 16.51
C GLU A 103 -11.07 4.11 17.72
N ILE A 104 -9.92 3.45 17.60
CA ILE A 104 -8.95 3.29 18.70
C ILE A 104 -7.61 3.86 18.26
N LEU A 105 -7.02 4.71 19.09
CA LEU A 105 -5.69 5.28 18.90
C LEU A 105 -4.75 4.80 20.01
N LYS A 106 -3.58 4.27 19.64
CA LYS A 106 -2.55 3.88 20.59
C LYS A 106 -1.20 4.50 20.23
N ARG A 107 -0.46 4.93 21.26
CA ARG A 107 0.95 5.30 21.08
C ARG A 107 1.81 4.04 20.99
N VAL A 108 2.74 4.05 20.06
CA VAL A 108 3.65 2.93 19.85
C VAL A 108 5.07 3.33 20.21
N ARG A 109 5.69 2.55 21.08
CA ARG A 109 7.08 2.72 21.51
C ARG A 109 7.82 1.41 21.36
N VAL A 110 9.08 1.47 20.96
CA VAL A 110 9.96 0.31 21.04
C VAL A 110 10.67 0.31 22.39
N ARG A 111 10.89 -0.88 22.94
CA ARG A 111 11.64 -1.03 24.19
C ARG A 111 13.10 -0.62 24.06
N ASP A 112 13.71 -0.87 22.90
CA ASP A 112 15.08 -0.46 22.61
C ASP A 112 15.11 0.87 21.83
N PRO A 113 15.59 1.98 22.43
CA PRO A 113 15.64 3.28 21.78
C PRO A 113 16.44 3.31 20.48
N LEU A 114 17.44 2.44 20.32
CA LEU A 114 18.26 2.34 19.10
C LEU A 114 17.44 1.85 17.90
N LYS A 115 16.35 1.17 18.15
CA LYS A 115 15.44 0.65 17.11
C LYS A 115 14.33 1.64 16.70
N GLN A 116 14.32 2.85 17.23
CA GLN A 116 13.27 3.85 16.93
C GLN A 116 13.14 4.16 15.43
N LYS A 117 14.26 4.27 14.71
CA LYS A 117 14.24 4.48 13.26
C LYS A 117 13.68 3.28 12.51
N HIS A 118 13.96 2.08 13.02
CA HIS A 118 13.43 0.85 12.45
C HIS A 118 11.92 0.72 12.69
N LEU A 119 11.45 1.07 13.89
CA LEU A 119 10.03 1.16 14.23
C LEU A 119 9.28 2.06 13.25
N ARG A 120 9.82 3.26 13.00
CA ARG A 120 9.18 4.21 12.07
C ARG A 120 9.00 3.60 10.69
N LYS A 121 10.03 2.99 10.13
CA LYS A 121 9.97 2.36 8.81
C LYS A 121 8.97 1.20 8.78
N ALA A 122 8.95 0.38 9.82
CA ALA A 122 8.02 -0.73 9.93
C ALA A 122 6.56 -0.25 9.97
N LEU A 123 6.26 0.78 10.76
CA LEU A 123 4.92 1.35 10.85
C LEU A 123 4.50 2.04 9.55
N GLU A 124 5.39 2.79 8.90
CA GLU A 124 5.11 3.38 7.58
C GLU A 124 4.76 2.29 6.56
N SER A 125 5.52 1.20 6.56
CA SER A 125 5.26 0.03 5.74
C SER A 125 3.89 -0.59 5.96
N LEU A 126 3.55 -0.86 7.21
CA LEU A 126 2.27 -1.46 7.58
C LEU A 126 1.09 -0.50 7.34
N GLY A 127 1.32 0.81 7.50
CA GLY A 127 0.34 1.84 7.16
C GLY A 127 0.05 1.91 5.65
N GLU A 128 1.05 1.74 4.81
CA GLU A 128 0.88 1.71 3.35
C GLU A 128 0.09 0.47 2.89
N GLU A 129 0.21 -0.66 3.58
CA GLU A 129 -0.59 -1.86 3.34
C GLU A 129 -2.07 -1.68 3.72
N GLY A 130 -2.42 -0.61 4.42
CA GLY A 130 -3.78 -0.35 4.89
C GLY A 130 -4.22 -1.17 6.10
N VAL A 131 -3.31 -1.88 6.75
CA VAL A 131 -3.58 -2.66 7.97
C VAL A 131 -3.92 -1.74 9.14
N THR A 132 -3.29 -0.57 9.18
CA THR A 132 -3.45 0.41 10.24
C THR A 132 -3.19 1.82 9.71
N GLN A 133 -3.66 2.83 10.41
CA GLN A 133 -3.33 4.23 10.12
C GLN A 133 -2.24 4.71 11.07
N VAL A 134 -1.21 5.37 10.52
CA VAL A 134 -0.08 5.86 11.29
C VAL A 134 -0.09 7.38 11.29
N PHE A 135 -0.10 7.96 12.48
CA PHE A 135 -0.11 9.41 12.69
C PHE A 135 1.21 9.85 13.31
N LYS A 136 1.78 10.89 12.75
CA LYS A 136 2.98 11.53 13.27
C LYS A 136 2.58 12.83 13.98
N PRO A 137 2.85 12.98 15.28
CA PRO A 137 2.58 14.22 15.98
C PRO A 137 3.35 15.41 15.37
N VAL A 138 2.71 16.56 15.27
CA VAL A 138 3.31 17.78 14.67
C VAL A 138 4.49 18.28 15.47
N HIS A 139 4.42 18.19 16.80
CA HIS A 139 5.45 18.69 17.71
C HIS A 139 6.44 17.63 18.20
N GLY A 140 6.59 16.54 17.44
CA GLY A 140 7.44 15.42 17.84
C GLY A 140 6.77 14.49 18.86
N GLY A 141 7.46 13.43 19.22
CA GLY A 141 6.95 12.41 20.14
C GLY A 141 6.73 11.06 19.48
N ASP A 142 6.06 10.17 20.21
CA ASP A 142 5.80 8.82 19.76
C ASP A 142 4.81 8.78 18.60
N LEU A 143 4.98 7.84 17.71
CA LEU A 143 4.01 7.58 16.65
C LEU A 143 2.69 7.08 17.26
N VAL A 144 1.59 7.50 16.66
CA VAL A 144 0.26 7.07 17.05
C VAL A 144 -0.29 6.17 15.95
N VAL A 145 -0.80 5.03 16.33
CA VAL A 145 -1.42 4.06 15.42
C VAL A 145 -2.90 4.01 15.68
N GLY A 146 -3.67 4.11 14.62
CA GLY A 146 -5.12 4.02 14.64
C GLY A 146 -5.62 2.73 14.02
N ALA A 147 -6.60 2.10 14.65
CA ALA A 147 -7.25 0.90 14.15
C ALA A 147 -8.75 0.94 14.43
N VAL A 148 -9.52 0.19 13.65
CA VAL A 148 -10.98 0.08 13.82
C VAL A 148 -11.32 -0.81 15.03
N GLY A 149 -10.48 -1.79 15.35
CA GLY A 149 -10.70 -2.71 16.46
C GLY A 149 -9.42 -3.17 17.14
N GLN A 150 -9.58 -3.73 18.35
CA GLN A 150 -8.46 -4.20 19.18
C GLN A 150 -7.65 -5.30 18.49
N LEU A 151 -8.29 -6.20 17.78
CA LEU A 151 -7.63 -7.31 17.08
C LEU A 151 -6.57 -6.83 16.09
N GLN A 152 -6.77 -5.68 15.47
CA GLN A 152 -5.79 -5.10 14.55
C GLN A 152 -4.47 -4.73 15.24
N PHE A 153 -4.53 -4.32 16.50
CA PHE A 153 -3.31 -4.06 17.28
C PHE A 153 -2.56 -5.34 17.64
N GLU A 154 -3.28 -6.43 17.91
CA GLU A 154 -2.67 -7.74 18.19
C GLU A 154 -1.95 -8.27 16.94
N VAL A 155 -2.60 -8.21 15.79
CA VAL A 155 -1.99 -8.56 14.50
C VAL A 155 -0.77 -7.68 14.20
N LEU A 156 -0.86 -6.37 14.50
CA LEU A 156 0.24 -5.43 14.33
C LEU A 156 1.44 -5.81 15.20
N ASP A 157 1.22 -6.11 16.48
CA ASP A 157 2.28 -6.51 17.42
C ASP A 157 2.97 -7.81 16.97
N GLU A 158 2.19 -8.82 16.58
CA GLU A 158 2.73 -10.07 16.04
C GLU A 158 3.57 -9.84 14.78
N ARG A 159 3.10 -9.03 13.85
CA ARG A 159 3.84 -8.71 12.63
C ARG A 159 5.10 -7.91 12.91
N MET A 160 5.04 -6.96 13.85
CA MET A 160 6.23 -6.19 14.27
C MET A 160 7.31 -7.09 14.84
N LYS A 161 6.94 -8.10 15.63
CA LYS A 161 7.87 -9.10 16.17
C LYS A 161 8.40 -10.03 15.08
N ALA A 162 7.50 -10.64 14.30
CA ALA A 162 7.85 -11.68 13.33
C ALA A 162 8.60 -11.13 12.10
N GLU A 163 8.15 -10.02 11.53
CA GLU A 163 8.69 -9.49 10.27
C GLU A 163 9.83 -8.49 10.48
N TYR A 164 9.81 -7.74 11.58
CA TYR A 164 10.75 -6.64 11.84
C TYR A 164 11.65 -6.84 13.06
N GLY A 165 11.40 -7.89 13.85
CA GLY A 165 12.17 -8.14 15.08
C GLY A 165 12.05 -7.03 16.12
N LEU A 166 10.90 -6.35 16.16
CA LEU A 166 10.61 -5.24 17.07
C LEU A 166 9.68 -5.70 18.18
N ASP A 167 10.06 -5.39 19.41
CA ASP A 167 9.23 -5.55 20.61
C ASP A 167 8.67 -4.17 20.99
N VAL A 168 7.36 -4.00 20.86
CA VAL A 168 6.64 -2.73 20.98
C VAL A 168 5.58 -2.76 22.06
#